data_3abf0ff588bc0ec31ee1cbb81737bce8
#
_entry.id   3abf0ff588bc0ec31ee1cbb81737bce8
#
_cell.length_a   1.000
_cell.length_b   1.000
_cell.length_c   1.000
_cell.angle_alpha   90.00
_cell.angle_beta   90.00
_cell.angle_gamma   90.00
#
_symmetry.space_group_name_H-M   'P 1'
#
loop_
_entity.id
_entity.type
_entity.pdbx_description
1 polymer ?
#
loop_
_entity_poly.entity_id
_entity_poly.type
_entity_poly.pdbx_seq_one_letter_code
_entity_poly.pdbx_strand_id
1 'polypeptide(L)'
;MLPRLWGNDKVRPRKNGELTENGTGRFSNIDNESLEYIKWLGCTHVWYTGVIRHSTQASTNGCTASHPQFVKGKAGSPYAICDYYDVNAYLADNP
;
A
#
# COMPACT_ATOMS: atom_id res chain seq x y z
N MET A 1 -8.39 6.78 1.54
CA MET A 1 -7.02 6.90 0.98
C MET A 1 -6.37 5.53 0.88
N LEU A 2 -5.73 5.24 -0.21
CA LEU A 2 -4.90 4.05 -0.37
C LEU A 2 -3.42 4.49 -0.31
N PRO A 3 -2.73 4.30 0.82
CA PRO A 3 -1.37 4.82 0.99
C PRO A 3 -0.37 4.33 -0.06
N ARG A 4 -0.58 3.14 -0.59
CA ARG A 4 0.24 2.60 -1.67
C ARG A 4 0.31 3.52 -2.90
N LEU A 5 -0.76 4.25 -3.17
CA LEU A 5 -0.86 5.16 -4.30
C LEU A 5 -0.56 6.62 -3.92
N TRP A 6 -0.83 6.99 -2.67
CA TRP A 6 -0.58 8.34 -2.19
C TRP A 6 0.93 8.59 -2.08
N GLY A 7 1.43 9.59 -2.77
CA GLY A 7 2.86 9.88 -2.81
C GLY A 7 3.67 9.06 -3.80
N ASN A 8 3.06 8.10 -4.49
CA ASN A 8 3.74 7.37 -5.55
C ASN A 8 3.89 8.28 -6.78
N ASP A 9 5.12 8.53 -7.19
CA ASP A 9 5.48 9.42 -8.30
C ASP A 9 5.70 8.73 -9.64
N LYS A 10 5.48 7.42 -9.72
CA LYS A 10 5.63 6.66 -10.97
C LYS A 10 4.48 6.97 -11.92
N VAL A 11 4.78 7.65 -13.02
CA VAL A 11 3.77 8.15 -13.98
C VAL A 11 3.38 7.13 -15.05
N ARG A 12 4.18 6.08 -15.23
CA ARG A 12 3.93 5.03 -16.23
C ARG A 12 4.08 3.66 -15.61
N PRO A 13 3.09 3.22 -14.81
CA PRO A 13 3.15 1.90 -14.20
C PRO A 13 3.03 0.81 -15.27
N ARG A 14 3.73 -0.29 -15.03
CA ARG A 14 3.69 -1.46 -15.90
C ARG A 14 2.65 -2.45 -15.39
N LYS A 15 1.78 -2.91 -16.28
CA LYS A 15 0.78 -3.94 -15.93
C LYS A 15 1.49 -5.20 -15.41
N ASN A 16 1.05 -5.68 -14.24
CA ASN A 16 1.66 -6.82 -13.55
C ASN A 16 3.16 -6.64 -13.23
N GLY A 17 3.62 -5.39 -13.16
CA GLY A 17 4.99 -5.08 -12.78
C GLY A 17 5.26 -5.29 -11.30
N GLU A 18 6.53 -5.38 -10.94
CA GLU A 18 6.99 -5.45 -9.55
C GLU A 18 6.76 -4.12 -8.83
N LEU A 19 6.71 -4.15 -7.49
CA LEU A 19 6.67 -2.94 -6.69
C LEU A 19 7.87 -2.02 -6.92
N THR A 20 9.02 -2.61 -7.21
CA THR A 20 10.25 -1.85 -7.54
C THR A 20 10.14 -1.11 -8.86
N GLU A 21 9.36 -1.64 -9.81
CA GLU A 21 9.12 -0.98 -11.10
C GLU A 21 8.04 0.10 -10.99
N ASN A 22 6.92 -0.24 -10.35
CA ASN A 22 5.73 0.61 -10.28
C ASN A 22 5.77 1.59 -9.10
N GLY A 23 6.64 1.33 -8.13
CA GLY A 23 6.73 2.15 -6.93
C GLY A 23 5.60 1.92 -5.94
N THR A 24 5.70 2.56 -4.82
CA THR A 24 4.67 2.56 -3.78
C THR A 24 4.76 3.86 -2.99
N GLY A 25 3.61 4.37 -2.55
CA GLY A 25 3.58 5.39 -1.51
C GLY A 25 4.05 4.78 -0.18
N ARG A 26 4.46 5.63 0.74
CA ARG A 26 4.93 5.24 2.07
C ARG A 26 4.23 6.06 3.14
N PHE A 27 4.31 5.62 4.38
CA PHE A 27 3.73 6.38 5.50
C PHE A 27 4.31 7.79 5.59
N SER A 28 5.59 7.97 5.30
CA SER A 28 6.24 9.28 5.32
C SER A 28 5.70 10.26 4.27
N ASN A 29 5.02 9.77 3.24
CA ASN A 29 4.35 10.63 2.26
C ASN A 29 3.05 11.26 2.81
N ILE A 30 2.54 10.75 3.93
CA ILE A 30 1.39 11.32 4.63
C ILE A 30 1.92 12.32 5.65
N ASP A 31 2.42 13.42 5.15
CA ASP A 31 3.04 14.49 5.92
C ASP A 31 2.05 15.62 6.24
N ASN A 32 2.54 16.68 6.87
CA ASN A 32 1.72 17.83 7.23
C ASN A 32 1.07 18.48 6.02
N GLU A 33 1.80 18.60 4.92
CA GLU A 33 1.28 19.18 3.67
C GLU A 33 0.12 18.35 3.12
N SER A 34 0.26 17.03 3.11
CA SER A 34 -0.80 16.11 2.70
C SER A 34 -2.04 16.24 3.59
N LEU A 35 -1.86 16.30 4.90
CA LEU A 35 -2.96 16.42 5.85
C LEU A 35 -3.64 17.77 5.75
N GLU A 36 -2.90 18.86 5.55
CA GLU A 36 -3.47 20.18 5.32
C GLU A 36 -4.29 20.25 4.03
N TYR A 37 -3.82 19.60 2.97
CA TYR A 37 -4.57 19.50 1.72
C TYR A 37 -5.91 18.78 1.92
N ILE A 38 -5.89 17.65 2.64
CA ILE A 38 -7.11 16.90 2.95
C ILE A 38 -8.09 17.74 3.76
N LYS A 39 -7.58 18.48 4.75
CA LYS A 39 -8.37 19.42 5.55
C LYS A 39 -8.95 20.54 4.71
N TRP A 40 -8.17 21.08 3.79
CA TRP A 40 -8.61 22.13 2.86
C TRP A 40 -9.76 21.64 1.98
N LEU A 41 -9.79 20.35 1.59
CA LEU A 41 -10.90 19.76 0.84
C LEU A 41 -12.19 19.66 1.66
N GLY A 42 -12.16 19.94 2.96
CA GLY A 42 -13.31 19.86 3.86
C GLY A 42 -13.46 18.54 4.59
N CYS A 43 -12.47 17.66 4.49
CA CYS A 43 -12.50 16.37 5.19
C CYS A 43 -12.12 16.55 6.66
N THR A 44 -12.81 15.83 7.55
CA THR A 44 -12.52 15.80 8.98
C THR A 44 -11.82 14.52 9.41
N HIS A 45 -11.94 13.47 8.61
CA HIS A 45 -11.40 12.15 8.88
C HIS A 45 -10.77 11.59 7.62
N VAL A 46 -9.80 10.70 7.80
CA VAL A 46 -9.17 9.95 6.71
C VAL A 46 -9.39 8.46 6.94
N TRP A 47 -9.99 7.80 5.96
CA TRP A 47 -10.14 6.36 5.96
C TRP A 47 -8.95 5.77 5.19
N TYR A 48 -8.06 5.07 5.90
CA TYR A 48 -6.93 4.40 5.28
C TYR A 48 -7.30 2.99 4.84
N THR A 49 -6.93 2.64 3.62
CA THR A 49 -7.12 1.30 3.06
C THR A 49 -5.75 0.69 2.74
N GLY A 50 -5.56 -0.57 3.11
CA GLY A 50 -4.33 -1.30 2.75
C GLY A 50 -3.14 -1.03 3.67
N VAL A 51 -3.36 -0.58 4.90
CA VAL A 51 -2.30 -0.36 5.89
C VAL A 51 -1.96 -1.62 6.68
N ILE A 52 -2.91 -2.53 6.85
CA ILE A 52 -2.70 -3.81 7.55
C ILE A 52 -1.98 -4.75 6.58
N ARG A 53 -1.08 -5.58 7.12
CA ARG A 53 -0.32 -6.52 6.32
C ARG A 53 -1.23 -7.46 5.54
N HIS A 54 -1.11 -7.45 4.22
CA HIS A 54 -1.94 -8.24 3.32
C HIS A 54 -1.11 -9.22 2.49
N SER A 55 -1.80 -10.22 1.93
CA SER A 55 -1.19 -11.22 1.07
C SER A 55 -0.80 -10.63 -0.28
N THR A 56 0.35 -11.06 -0.77
CA THR A 56 0.87 -10.71 -2.09
C THR A 56 1.08 -11.99 -2.92
N GLN A 57 1.53 -11.84 -4.15
CA GLN A 57 1.94 -13.00 -4.97
C GLN A 57 3.35 -13.49 -4.63
N ALA A 58 4.00 -12.88 -3.66
CA ALA A 58 5.32 -13.30 -3.18
C ALA A 58 5.25 -13.70 -1.71
N SER A 59 6.09 -14.65 -1.29
CA SER A 59 6.25 -14.99 0.11
C SER A 59 7.02 -13.88 0.81
N THR A 60 6.50 -13.44 1.95
CA THR A 60 7.14 -12.46 2.83
C THR A 60 7.04 -12.97 4.27
N ASN A 61 7.78 -12.36 5.19
CA ASN A 61 7.87 -12.78 6.60
C ASN A 61 6.55 -13.30 7.19
N GLY A 62 6.40 -14.62 7.27
CA GLY A 62 5.23 -15.28 7.84
C GLY A 62 4.00 -15.36 6.93
N CYS A 63 4.00 -14.70 5.79
CA CYS A 63 2.93 -14.80 4.79
C CYS A 63 3.43 -15.59 3.59
N THR A 64 2.72 -16.66 3.23
CA THR A 64 3.02 -17.42 2.00
C THR A 64 2.51 -16.66 0.78
N ALA A 65 3.15 -16.92 -0.37
CA ALA A 65 2.67 -16.38 -1.64
C ALA A 65 1.25 -16.87 -1.93
N SER A 66 0.39 -15.95 -2.38
CA SER A 66 -0.98 -16.26 -2.75
C SER A 66 -1.09 -16.48 -4.26
N HIS A 67 -1.96 -17.41 -4.66
CA HIS A 67 -2.22 -17.66 -6.07
C HIS A 67 -2.88 -16.45 -6.71
N PRO A 68 -2.53 -16.09 -7.98
CA PRO A 68 -3.12 -14.94 -8.67
C PRO A 68 -4.65 -14.94 -8.79
N GLN A 69 -5.30 -16.10 -8.65
CA GLN A 69 -6.75 -16.18 -8.55
C GLN A 69 -7.32 -15.47 -7.33
N PHE A 70 -6.58 -15.47 -6.22
CA PHE A 70 -7.03 -14.89 -4.95
C PHE A 70 -6.50 -13.48 -4.74
N VAL A 71 -5.34 -13.18 -5.30
CA VAL A 71 -4.66 -11.91 -5.13
C VAL A 71 -4.22 -11.39 -6.50
N LYS A 72 -4.89 -10.35 -6.97
CA LYS A 72 -4.57 -9.72 -8.25
C LYS A 72 -3.35 -8.81 -8.10
N GLY A 73 -2.40 -8.97 -9.02
CA GLY A 73 -1.18 -8.18 -9.04
C GLY A 73 -0.16 -8.61 -7.99
N LYS A 74 1.09 -8.30 -8.24
CA LYS A 74 2.21 -8.70 -7.37
C LYS A 74 2.23 -7.96 -6.04
N ALA A 75 1.71 -6.73 -6.01
CA ALA A 75 1.58 -5.95 -4.79
C ALA A 75 0.50 -6.48 -3.86
N GLY A 76 -0.37 -7.36 -4.34
CA GLY A 76 -1.40 -7.99 -3.55
C GLY A 76 -2.68 -7.17 -3.40
N SER A 77 -3.62 -7.71 -2.65
CA SER A 77 -4.91 -7.08 -2.39
C SER A 77 -4.97 -6.53 -0.97
N PRO A 78 -5.32 -5.23 -0.81
CA PRO A 78 -5.48 -4.63 0.53
C PRO A 78 -6.59 -5.26 1.37
N TYR A 79 -7.44 -6.06 0.76
CA TYR A 79 -8.54 -6.75 1.43
C TYR A 79 -8.22 -8.20 1.81
N ALA A 80 -7.11 -8.74 1.34
CA ALA A 80 -6.66 -10.10 1.64
C ALA A 80 -5.68 -10.09 2.81
N ILE A 81 -6.17 -9.84 4.02
CA ILE A 81 -5.33 -9.67 5.21
C ILE A 81 -4.57 -10.96 5.52
N CYS A 82 -3.29 -10.83 5.73
CA CYS A 82 -2.39 -11.93 6.13
C CYS A 82 -2.14 -11.91 7.64
N ASP A 83 -1.91 -10.73 8.21
CA ASP A 83 -1.65 -10.58 9.64
C ASP A 83 -2.29 -9.29 10.14
N TYR A 84 -3.27 -9.43 11.04
CA TYR A 84 -4.02 -8.30 11.61
C TYR A 84 -3.21 -7.51 12.64
N TYR A 85 -2.10 -8.04 13.12
CA TYR A 85 -1.28 -7.43 14.15
C TYR A 85 -0.03 -6.74 13.58
N ASP A 86 0.07 -6.68 12.27
CA ASP A 86 1.21 -6.08 11.58
C ASP A 86 0.75 -5.11 10.49
N VAL A 87 1.64 -4.23 10.09
CA VAL A 87 1.40 -3.28 9.01
C VAL A 87 2.06 -3.74 7.72
N ASN A 88 1.59 -3.20 6.61
CA ASN A 88 2.18 -3.45 5.31
C ASN A 88 3.62 -2.91 5.26
N ALA A 89 4.59 -3.81 5.22
CA ALA A 89 6.02 -3.45 5.27
C ALA A 89 6.45 -2.54 4.12
N TYR A 90 5.78 -2.60 2.98
CA TYR A 90 6.11 -1.76 1.83
C TYR A 90 5.77 -0.28 2.05
N LEU A 91 4.92 0.03 3.04
CA LEU A 91 4.58 1.40 3.40
C LEU A 91 5.56 2.00 4.41
N ALA A 92 6.29 1.16 5.13
CA ALA A 92 7.26 1.61 6.11
C ALA A 92 8.56 2.04 5.43
N ASP A 93 9.15 3.12 5.90
CA ASP A 93 10.43 3.61 5.39
C ASP A 93 11.61 2.79 5.94
N ASN A 94 11.41 2.20 7.10
CA ASN A 94 12.40 1.36 7.77
C ASN A 94 11.69 0.18 8.45
N PRO A 95 11.35 -0.84 7.66
CA PRO A 95 10.61 -1.99 8.16
C PRO A 95 11.43 -2.88 9.11
#